data_865ade26be2d792e33c500be031bc8e0
#
_entry.id   865ade26be2d792e33c500be031bc8e0
#
_cell.length_a   1.000
_cell.length_b   1.000
_cell.length_c   1.000
_cell.angle_alpha   90.00
_cell.angle_beta   90.00
_cell.angle_gamma   90.00
#
_symmetry.space_group_name_H-M   'P 1'
#
loop_
_entity.id
_entity.type
_entity.pdbx_description
1 polymer ?
#
loop_
_entity_poly.entity_id
_entity_poly.type
_entity_poly.pdbx_seq_one_letter_code
_entity_poly.pdbx_strand_id
1 'polypeptide(L)'
;MTTEEPTKEEISFTEGVQYAGLALGLVAMLAYLAIVLTRVFTDDVSVTEVAWRGPMLLVVAIGGGLYGIGYGIARLAHKGRVEDARDKEIQRYGESINGGLVGLTVFVSIILLALDVDPFWVAHNLFLGSWFASFV
;
A
#
# COMPACT_ATOMS: atom_id res chain seq x y z
N MET A 1 -10.71 -35.07 -17.84
CA MET A 1 -10.04 -33.88 -17.31
C MET A 1 -11.06 -33.10 -16.51
N THR A 2 -11.08 -33.33 -15.24
CA THR A 2 -11.88 -32.51 -14.31
C THR A 2 -11.09 -31.26 -14.01
N THR A 3 -11.47 -30.16 -14.66
CA THR A 3 -11.11 -28.85 -14.17
C THR A 3 -11.89 -28.64 -12.86
N GLU A 4 -11.25 -28.91 -11.73
CA GLU A 4 -11.82 -28.52 -10.46
C GLU A 4 -11.92 -27.01 -10.44
N GLU A 5 -13.13 -26.51 -10.53
CA GLU A 5 -13.40 -25.10 -10.23
C GLU A 5 -12.95 -24.84 -8.78
N PRO A 6 -12.20 -23.76 -8.52
CA PRO A 6 -11.83 -23.43 -7.15
C PRO A 6 -13.09 -23.37 -6.29
N THR A 7 -13.09 -24.06 -5.18
CA THR A 7 -14.22 -24.07 -4.26
C THR A 7 -14.52 -22.64 -3.80
N LYS A 8 -15.79 -22.32 -3.61
CA LYS A 8 -16.22 -20.99 -3.10
C LYS A 8 -15.49 -20.57 -1.82
N GLU A 9 -15.09 -21.53 -0.99
CA GLU A 9 -14.32 -21.26 0.23
C GLU A 9 -12.89 -20.79 -0.07
N GLU A 10 -12.27 -21.30 -1.12
CA GLU A 10 -10.90 -20.94 -1.50
C GLU A 10 -10.81 -19.55 -2.13
N ILE A 11 -11.79 -19.19 -2.97
CA ILE A 11 -11.93 -17.84 -3.53
C ILE A 11 -12.21 -16.85 -2.39
N SER A 12 -13.11 -17.21 -1.48
CA SER A 12 -13.48 -16.41 -0.32
C SER A 12 -12.30 -16.09 0.60
N PHE A 13 -11.39 -17.03 0.81
CA PHE A 13 -10.21 -16.81 1.66
C PHE A 13 -9.23 -15.80 1.02
N THR A 14 -8.90 -15.97 -0.25
CA THR A 14 -7.97 -15.08 -0.95
C THR A 14 -8.55 -13.68 -1.09
N GLU A 15 -9.82 -13.57 -1.45
CA GLU A 15 -10.53 -12.28 -1.48
C GLU A 15 -10.58 -11.64 -0.10
N GLY A 16 -10.87 -12.41 0.95
CA GLY A 16 -10.90 -11.94 2.32
C GLY A 16 -9.56 -11.35 2.77
N VAL A 17 -8.45 -11.98 2.44
CA VAL A 17 -7.10 -11.48 2.74
C VAL A 17 -6.81 -10.17 1.99
N GLN A 18 -7.20 -10.08 0.72
CA GLN A 18 -7.03 -8.86 -0.06
C GLN A 18 -7.88 -7.70 0.50
N TYR A 19 -9.14 -7.94 0.80
CA TYR A 19 -10.01 -6.94 1.40
C TYR A 19 -9.54 -6.51 2.79
N ALA A 20 -9.05 -7.45 3.61
CA ALA A 20 -8.47 -7.15 4.91
C ALA A 20 -7.22 -6.26 4.78
N GLY A 21 -6.34 -6.53 3.81
CA GLY A 21 -5.18 -5.71 3.51
C GLY A 21 -5.53 -4.30 3.07
N LEU A 22 -6.52 -4.17 2.18
CA LEU A 22 -7.03 -2.87 1.73
C LEU A 22 -7.70 -2.10 2.88
N ALA A 23 -8.50 -2.76 3.69
CA ALA A 23 -9.15 -2.16 4.85
C ALA A 23 -8.12 -1.67 5.88
N LEU A 24 -7.10 -2.47 6.17
CA LEU A 24 -6.00 -2.11 7.07
C LEU A 24 -5.23 -0.91 6.53
N GLY A 25 -4.91 -0.90 5.22
CA GLY A 25 -4.26 0.22 4.57
C GLY A 25 -5.08 1.50 4.64
N LEU A 26 -6.38 1.41 4.39
CA LEU A 26 -7.30 2.54 4.49
C LEU A 26 -7.37 3.08 5.92
N VAL A 27 -7.52 2.22 6.92
CA VAL A 27 -7.56 2.61 8.33
C VAL A 27 -6.24 3.26 8.75
N ALA A 28 -5.11 2.70 8.36
CA ALA A 28 -3.79 3.27 8.64
C ALA A 28 -3.62 4.66 8.01
N MET A 29 -4.07 4.83 6.77
CA MET A 29 -4.02 6.12 6.07
C MET A 29 -4.90 7.15 6.75
N LEU A 30 -6.14 6.80 7.08
CA LEU A 30 -7.07 7.70 7.76
C LEU A 30 -6.56 8.08 9.15
N ALA A 31 -6.00 7.14 9.91
CA ALA A 31 -5.39 7.39 11.20
C ALA A 31 -4.20 8.37 11.08
N TYR A 32 -3.33 8.15 10.11
CA TYR A 32 -2.20 9.04 9.84
C TYR A 32 -2.66 10.46 9.49
N LEU A 33 -3.60 10.59 8.55
CA LEU A 33 -4.14 11.90 8.17
C LEU A 33 -4.83 12.59 9.34
N ALA A 34 -5.57 11.86 10.16
CA ALA A 34 -6.21 12.39 11.35
C ALA A 34 -5.18 12.93 12.36
N ILE A 35 -4.08 12.21 12.60
CA ILE A 35 -3.00 12.65 13.49
C ILE A 35 -2.34 13.92 12.95
N VAL A 36 -1.98 13.95 11.68
CA VAL A 36 -1.31 15.11 11.06
C VAL A 36 -2.22 16.32 11.04
N LEU A 37 -3.47 16.17 10.62
CA LEU A 37 -4.45 17.26 10.60
C LEU A 37 -4.74 17.79 11.99
N THR A 38 -4.90 16.93 12.99
CA THR A 38 -5.11 17.33 14.37
C THR A 38 -3.94 18.16 14.89
N ARG A 39 -2.70 17.76 14.57
CA ARG A 39 -1.51 18.52 14.95
C ARG A 39 -1.42 19.87 14.26
N VAL A 40 -1.76 19.94 12.97
CA VAL A 40 -1.82 21.22 12.24
C VAL A 40 -2.78 22.20 12.91
N PHE A 41 -3.98 21.74 13.29
CA PHE A 41 -4.99 22.59 13.92
C PHE A 41 -4.69 22.91 15.39
N THR A 42 -4.05 21.99 16.11
CA THR A 42 -3.78 22.17 17.55
C THR A 42 -2.55 23.04 17.78
N ASP A 43 -1.48 22.85 16.99
CA ASP A 43 -0.21 23.55 17.17
C ASP A 43 -0.14 24.87 16.39
N ASP A 44 -1.17 25.17 15.58
CA ASP A 44 -1.23 26.37 14.71
C ASP A 44 0.03 26.57 13.87
N VAL A 45 0.57 25.48 13.36
CA VAL A 45 1.77 25.46 12.51
C VAL A 45 1.39 25.17 11.06
N SER A 46 2.27 25.55 10.13
CA SER A 46 2.08 25.19 8.72
C SER A 46 2.18 23.67 8.53
N VAL A 47 1.55 23.17 7.47
CA VAL A 47 1.54 21.73 7.16
C VAL A 47 2.94 21.14 7.06
N THR A 48 3.89 21.92 6.55
CA THR A 48 5.30 21.48 6.39
C THR A 48 6.09 21.49 7.70
N GLU A 49 5.67 22.27 8.69
CA GLU A 49 6.31 22.39 10.00
C GLU A 49 5.78 21.41 11.04
N VAL A 50 4.67 20.74 10.76
CA VAL A 50 4.09 19.76 11.66
C VAL A 50 5.02 18.56 11.86
N ALA A 51 5.03 17.98 13.06
CA ALA A 51 5.83 16.80 13.38
C ALA A 51 5.21 15.52 12.73
N TRP A 52 5.40 15.37 11.45
CA TRP A 52 4.85 14.27 10.64
C TRP A 52 5.73 13.01 10.60
N ARG A 53 7.04 13.16 10.87
CA ARG A 53 8.01 12.06 10.70
C ARG A 53 7.76 10.89 11.62
N GLY A 54 7.52 11.16 12.92
CA GLY A 54 7.23 10.11 13.90
C GLY A 54 6.00 9.28 13.53
N PRO A 55 4.82 9.90 13.36
CA PRO A 55 3.61 9.21 12.92
C PRO A 55 3.76 8.46 11.60
N MET A 56 4.44 9.03 10.61
CA MET A 56 4.67 8.37 9.33
C MET A 56 5.53 7.11 9.48
N LEU A 57 6.65 7.20 10.20
CA LEU A 57 7.50 6.04 10.47
C LEU A 57 6.75 4.94 11.22
N LEU A 58 5.91 5.32 12.17
CA LEU A 58 5.11 4.37 12.93
C LEU A 58 4.08 3.65 12.06
N VAL A 59 3.37 4.39 11.22
CA VAL A 59 2.39 3.81 10.28
C VAL A 59 3.08 2.91 9.26
N VAL A 60 4.20 3.32 8.71
CA VAL A 60 4.98 2.51 7.75
C VAL A 60 5.53 1.24 8.41
N ALA A 61 6.07 1.34 9.61
CA ALA A 61 6.63 0.20 10.35
C ALA A 61 5.54 -0.82 10.72
N ILE A 62 4.43 -0.36 11.31
CA ILE A 62 3.32 -1.23 11.70
C ILE A 62 2.61 -1.79 10.46
N GLY A 63 2.24 -0.93 9.53
CA GLY A 63 1.53 -1.33 8.30
C GLY A 63 2.36 -2.26 7.44
N GLY A 64 3.62 -1.93 7.23
CA GLY A 64 4.56 -2.75 6.47
C GLY A 64 4.86 -4.08 7.16
N GLY A 65 5.02 -4.07 8.48
CA GLY A 65 5.21 -5.28 9.28
C GLY A 65 4.02 -6.22 9.22
N LEU A 66 2.82 -5.71 9.46
CA LEU A 66 1.58 -6.49 9.38
C LEU A 66 1.31 -7.01 7.96
N TYR A 67 1.55 -6.19 6.94
CA TYR A 67 1.43 -6.62 5.56
C TYR A 67 2.42 -7.73 5.22
N GLY A 68 3.69 -7.57 5.61
CA GLY A 68 4.74 -8.57 5.38
C GLY A 68 4.44 -9.90 6.06
N ILE A 69 3.99 -9.88 7.31
CA ILE A 69 3.59 -11.08 8.06
C ILE A 69 2.37 -11.74 7.40
N GLY A 70 1.33 -10.97 7.09
CA GLY A 70 0.14 -11.46 6.43
C GLY A 70 0.42 -12.08 5.06
N TYR A 71 1.25 -11.43 4.26
CA TYR A 71 1.71 -11.95 2.97
C TYR A 71 2.50 -13.24 3.12
N GLY A 72 3.42 -13.31 4.09
CA GLY A 72 4.21 -14.50 4.37
C GLY A 72 3.33 -15.69 4.78
N ILE A 73 2.36 -15.47 5.67
CA ILE A 73 1.40 -16.50 6.09
C ILE A 73 0.55 -16.97 4.90
N ALA A 74 0.01 -16.04 4.11
CA ALA A 74 -0.79 -16.37 2.94
C ALA A 74 0.02 -17.19 1.91
N ARG A 75 1.27 -16.84 1.68
CA ARG A 75 2.16 -17.55 0.77
C ARG A 75 2.46 -18.98 1.25
N LEU A 76 2.69 -19.17 2.54
CA LEU A 76 2.90 -20.48 3.13
C LEU A 76 1.64 -21.36 3.08
N ALA A 77 0.48 -20.79 3.34
CA ALA A 77 -0.80 -21.48 3.28
C ALA A 77 -1.18 -21.94 1.86
N HIS A 78 -0.73 -21.22 0.83
CA HIS A 78 -1.02 -21.52 -0.57
C HIS A 78 0.16 -22.19 -1.33
N LYS A 79 1.14 -22.66 -0.61
CA LYS A 79 2.29 -23.40 -1.17
C LYS A 79 1.81 -24.72 -1.79
N GLY A 80 1.84 -24.83 -3.12
CA GLY A 80 1.41 -26.01 -3.87
C GLY A 80 0.18 -25.81 -4.76
N ARG A 81 -0.42 -24.62 -4.79
CA ARG A 81 -1.46 -24.29 -5.76
C ARG A 81 -0.89 -24.10 -7.16
N VAL A 82 -1.49 -24.79 -8.12
CA VAL A 82 -1.23 -24.55 -9.54
C VAL A 82 -2.07 -23.34 -9.94
N GLU A 83 -1.41 -22.21 -10.14
CA GLU A 83 -2.04 -21.03 -10.71
C GLU A 83 -2.38 -21.30 -12.19
N ASP A 84 -3.60 -21.01 -12.61
CA ASP A 84 -4.03 -21.07 -14.01
C ASP A 84 -3.29 -20.01 -14.83
N ALA A 85 -3.04 -20.30 -16.11
CA ALA A 85 -2.38 -19.38 -17.04
C ALA A 85 -3.10 -18.02 -17.15
N ARG A 86 -4.41 -18.02 -17.05
CA ARG A 86 -5.24 -16.82 -17.07
C ARG A 86 -5.02 -15.97 -15.80
N ASP A 87 -4.93 -16.60 -14.65
CA ASP A 87 -4.69 -15.90 -13.37
C ASP A 87 -3.33 -15.24 -13.37
N LYS A 88 -2.31 -15.89 -13.95
CA LYS A 88 -0.97 -15.32 -14.13
C LYS A 88 -0.97 -14.12 -15.05
N GLU A 89 -1.78 -14.13 -16.11
CA GLU A 89 -1.89 -13.02 -17.04
C GLU A 89 -2.54 -11.80 -16.39
N ILE A 90 -3.62 -12.00 -15.65
CA ILE A 90 -4.32 -10.94 -14.89
C ILE A 90 -3.37 -10.35 -13.83
N GLN A 91 -2.66 -11.21 -13.11
CA GLN A 91 -1.70 -10.77 -12.11
C GLN A 91 -0.57 -9.96 -12.73
N ARG A 92 0.02 -10.41 -13.84
CA ARG A 92 1.06 -9.68 -14.56
C ARG A 92 0.58 -8.31 -15.04
N TYR A 93 -0.65 -8.23 -15.51
CA TYR A 93 -1.22 -6.96 -15.95
C TYR A 93 -1.39 -5.99 -14.78
N GLY A 94 -1.93 -6.47 -13.64
CA GLY A 94 -2.05 -5.68 -12.42
C GLY A 94 -0.70 -5.22 -11.88
N GLU A 95 0.29 -6.09 -11.85
CA GLU A 95 1.66 -5.77 -11.42
C GLU A 95 2.34 -4.74 -12.35
N SER A 96 2.06 -4.81 -13.64
CA SER A 96 2.58 -3.85 -14.62
C SER A 96 2.02 -2.45 -14.39
N ILE A 97 0.70 -2.33 -14.17
CA ILE A 97 0.06 -1.05 -13.87
C ILE A 97 0.55 -0.50 -12.52
N ASN A 98 0.58 -1.32 -11.50
CA ASN A 98 1.09 -0.94 -10.17
C ASN A 98 2.55 -0.47 -10.27
N GLY A 99 3.40 -1.22 -10.95
CA GLY A 99 4.80 -0.87 -11.18
C GLY A 99 4.94 0.47 -11.92
N GLY A 100 4.10 0.73 -12.91
CA GLY A 100 4.07 2.00 -13.63
C GLY A 100 3.69 3.17 -12.73
N LEU A 101 2.67 3.02 -11.89
CA LEU A 101 2.24 4.06 -10.95
C LEU A 101 3.29 4.33 -9.87
N VAL A 102 3.90 3.29 -9.33
CA VAL A 102 5.00 3.43 -8.36
C VAL A 102 6.21 4.10 -9.03
N GLY A 103 6.56 3.70 -10.25
CA GLY A 103 7.63 4.31 -11.02
C GLY A 103 7.40 5.80 -11.27
N LEU A 104 6.17 6.19 -11.63
CA LEU A 104 5.79 7.59 -11.79
C LEU A 104 5.93 8.37 -10.48
N THR A 105 5.49 7.79 -9.38
CA THR A 105 5.60 8.39 -8.04
C THR A 105 7.07 8.64 -7.66
N VAL A 106 7.94 7.67 -7.91
CA VAL A 106 9.38 7.78 -7.67
C VAL A 106 9.98 8.87 -8.56
N PHE A 107 9.62 8.90 -9.84
CA PHE A 107 10.10 9.89 -10.78
C PHE A 107 9.72 11.31 -10.34
N VAL A 108 8.48 11.54 -9.97
CA VAL A 108 8.02 12.82 -9.42
C VAL A 108 8.80 13.21 -8.16
N SER A 109 9.05 12.25 -7.27
CA SER A 109 9.83 12.50 -6.04
C SER A 109 11.27 12.91 -6.33
N ILE A 110 11.90 12.33 -7.33
CA ILE A 110 13.24 12.73 -7.77
C ILE A 110 13.23 14.18 -8.29
N ILE A 111 12.23 14.54 -9.08
CA ILE A 111 12.07 15.93 -9.56
C ILE A 111 11.89 16.88 -8.39
N LEU A 112 11.04 16.57 -7.43
CA LEU A 112 10.81 17.40 -6.25
C LEU A 112 12.10 17.60 -5.44
N LEU A 113 12.89 16.54 -5.27
CA LEU A 113 14.20 16.64 -4.62
C LEU A 113 15.19 17.50 -5.42
N ALA A 114 15.20 17.35 -6.73
CA ALA A 114 16.08 18.13 -7.61
C ALA A 114 15.74 19.63 -7.61
N LEU A 115 14.47 19.96 -7.36
CA LEU A 115 13.99 21.34 -7.23
C LEU A 115 14.11 21.89 -5.78
N ASP A 116 14.75 21.15 -4.90
CA ASP A 116 14.94 21.51 -3.49
C ASP A 116 13.63 21.77 -2.73
N VAL A 117 12.58 21.03 -3.10
CA VAL A 117 11.28 21.11 -2.44
C VAL A 117 11.37 20.48 -1.04
N ASP A 118 10.62 21.02 -0.08
CA ASP A 118 10.61 20.54 1.30
C ASP A 118 10.40 19.02 1.37
N PRO A 119 11.20 18.28 2.17
CA PRO A 119 11.09 16.83 2.33
C PRO A 119 9.68 16.34 2.71
N PHE A 120 8.87 17.19 3.33
CA PHE A 120 7.47 16.89 3.62
C PHE A 120 6.72 16.46 2.35
N TRP A 121 6.83 17.23 1.27
CA TRP A 121 6.14 16.95 0.01
C TRP A 121 6.67 15.71 -0.69
N VAL A 122 7.98 15.50 -0.64
CA VAL A 122 8.61 14.31 -1.21
C VAL A 122 8.14 13.04 -0.50
N ALA A 123 8.18 13.04 0.83
CA ALA A 123 7.75 11.91 1.63
C ALA A 123 6.25 11.59 1.45
N HIS A 124 5.41 12.62 1.43
CA HIS A 124 3.97 12.44 1.24
C HIS A 124 3.62 12.01 -0.19
N ASN A 125 4.34 12.50 -1.19
CA ASN A 125 4.17 12.00 -2.56
C ASN A 125 4.50 10.51 -2.66
N LEU A 126 5.60 10.06 -2.09
CA LEU A 126 5.98 8.64 -2.06
C LEU A 126 4.95 7.80 -1.29
N PHE A 127 4.56 8.28 -0.12
CA PHE A 127 3.63 7.57 0.76
C PHE A 127 2.24 7.43 0.14
N LEU A 128 1.65 8.54 -0.27
CA LEU A 128 0.32 8.57 -0.88
C LEU A 128 0.31 7.91 -2.26
N GLY A 129 1.33 8.13 -3.07
CA GLY A 129 1.44 7.53 -4.39
C GLY A 129 1.56 6.01 -4.33
N SER A 130 2.38 5.50 -3.42
CA SER A 130 2.52 4.06 -3.21
C SER A 130 1.23 3.43 -2.68
N TRP A 131 0.56 4.11 -1.76
CA TRP A 131 -0.72 3.69 -1.22
C TRP A 131 -1.79 3.66 -2.32
N PHE A 132 -1.87 4.71 -3.13
CA PHE A 132 -2.82 4.79 -4.24
C PHE A 132 -2.58 3.69 -5.28
N ALA A 133 -1.31 3.42 -5.61
CA ALA A 133 -0.95 2.33 -6.51
C ALA A 133 -1.43 0.96 -6.01
N SER A 134 -1.51 0.77 -4.70
CA SER A 134 -1.98 -0.47 -4.08
C SER A 134 -3.48 -0.74 -4.31
N PHE A 135 -4.27 0.27 -4.64
CA PHE A 135 -5.70 0.13 -4.94
C PHE A 135 -6.00 -0.18 -6.41
N VAL A 136 -5.03 -0.06 -7.26
CA VAL A 136 -5.17 -0.34 -8.69
C VAL A 136 -4.70 -1.74 -9.03
#